data_fada86dd9a570db3973f8c818269a80f
#
_entry.id   fada86dd9a570db3973f8c818269a80f
#
_cell.length_a   1.000
_cell.length_b   1.000
_cell.length_c   1.000
_cell.angle_alpha   90.00
_cell.angle_beta   90.00
_cell.angle_gamma   90.00
#
_symmetry.space_group_name_H-M   'P 1'
#
loop_
_entity.id
_entity.type
_entity.pdbx_description
1 polymer ?
#
loop_
_entity_poly.entity_id
_entity_poly.type
_entity_poly.pdbx_seq_one_letter_code
_entity_poly.pdbx_strand_id
1 'polypeptide(L)'
;MLKVLHVLYTLMLALCLFPMVVHAAMDEPIRHHRIIITGNCPFGVILANPLAYRQVVGVGPWAFLHADMNVLKDMKPDIGRITTHFINDDYSVNLETLLTLHPDLIFYYGQSQNDHLERAGVPVINLDTGGSAKYDPEATQNYWETTFEDALGLPRTDKFHRAWETTRKAIQPYADRIRQQHVRALYLEQSDGKTLRVSGPHTFGDTYLNMAGMENVAGHLQVSGDAGRYITVSMEQIMAWNPDVIFVVFGSARALLNNRNPGQMWQGTRAWKNKRIYSTPVGLHNWGGLSAETPLLPLFMVSKLEPDFVSDAEMRGLTRAYYKTMFDYAIPDRLLNEVLSQR
;
A
#
# COMPACT_ATOMS: atom_id res chain seq x y z
N MET A 1 1.75 -28.66 -4.81
CA MET A 1 2.62 -27.90 -3.91
C MET A 1 3.98 -27.55 -4.52
N LEU A 2 4.85 -28.51 -4.81
CA LEU A 2 6.19 -28.20 -5.39
C LEU A 2 6.16 -27.35 -6.67
N LYS A 3 5.17 -27.53 -7.55
CA LYS A 3 5.07 -26.81 -8.83
C LYS A 3 4.72 -25.32 -8.68
N VAL A 4 3.93 -24.93 -7.72
CA VAL A 4 3.55 -23.52 -7.49
C VAL A 4 4.70 -22.76 -6.83
N LEU A 5 5.38 -23.40 -5.88
CA LEU A 5 6.57 -22.85 -5.25
C LEU A 5 7.69 -22.65 -6.29
N HIS A 6 7.87 -23.59 -7.20
CA HIS A 6 8.83 -23.46 -8.30
C HIS A 6 8.48 -22.30 -9.23
N VAL A 7 7.21 -22.09 -9.55
CA VAL A 7 6.74 -20.98 -10.39
C VAL A 7 6.89 -19.64 -9.66
N LEU A 8 6.56 -19.56 -8.39
CA LEU A 8 6.74 -18.35 -7.58
C LEU A 8 8.22 -18.02 -7.33
N TYR A 9 9.03 -19.03 -7.02
CA TYR A 9 10.49 -18.85 -6.85
C TYR A 9 11.19 -18.58 -8.19
N THR A 10 10.80 -19.24 -9.27
CA THR A 10 11.39 -19.02 -10.62
C THR A 10 10.94 -17.67 -11.18
N LEU A 11 9.72 -17.23 -10.94
CA LEU A 11 9.24 -15.89 -11.32
C LEU A 11 9.91 -14.78 -10.49
N MET A 12 10.14 -14.99 -9.19
CA MET A 12 10.90 -14.04 -8.37
C MET A 12 12.42 -14.09 -8.65
N LEU A 13 12.99 -15.27 -8.96
CA LEU A 13 14.38 -15.41 -9.41
C LEU A 13 14.59 -14.86 -10.83
N ALA A 14 13.59 -14.92 -11.71
CA ALA A 14 13.66 -14.27 -13.02
C ALA A 14 13.72 -12.75 -12.92
N LEU A 15 13.19 -12.15 -11.86
CA LEU A 15 13.45 -10.76 -11.51
C LEU A 15 14.93 -10.50 -11.11
N CYS A 16 15.64 -11.52 -10.64
CA CYS A 16 17.04 -11.43 -10.21
C CYS A 16 18.07 -11.71 -11.30
N LEU A 17 17.69 -12.30 -12.45
CA LEU A 17 18.63 -12.84 -13.46
C LEU A 17 18.77 -11.98 -14.72
N PHE A 18 18.30 -10.73 -14.74
CA PHE A 18 18.71 -9.83 -15.81
C PHE A 18 20.07 -9.20 -15.46
N PRO A 19 21.13 -9.48 -16.25
CA PRO A 19 22.39 -8.77 -16.06
C PRO A 19 22.14 -7.27 -16.27
N MET A 20 22.66 -6.46 -15.35
CA MET A 20 22.84 -5.03 -15.55
C MET A 20 23.58 -4.77 -16.88
N VAL A 21 22.85 -4.62 -17.96
CA VAL A 21 23.35 -3.94 -19.16
C VAL A 21 22.78 -2.53 -19.14
N VAL A 22 23.26 -1.73 -18.19
CA VAL A 22 23.06 -0.28 -18.19
C VAL A 22 24.42 0.35 -17.90
N HIS A 23 25.26 0.37 -18.92
CA HIS A 23 26.53 1.11 -18.86
C HIS A 23 26.81 1.83 -20.18
N ALA A 24 25.86 2.61 -20.71
CA ALA A 24 26.13 3.43 -21.88
C ALA A 24 25.18 4.63 -22.08
N ALA A 25 24.53 5.16 -21.02
CA ALA A 25 23.74 6.38 -21.17
C ALA A 25 23.79 7.24 -19.88
N MET A 26 24.99 7.42 -19.30
CA MET A 26 25.16 8.22 -18.08
C MET A 26 26.19 9.34 -18.31
N ASP A 27 25.99 10.19 -19.30
CA ASP A 27 26.84 11.37 -19.49
C ASP A 27 26.11 12.72 -19.31
N GLU A 28 24.83 12.74 -18.96
CA GLU A 28 24.23 13.94 -18.39
C GLU A 28 24.24 13.86 -16.87
N PRO A 29 24.76 14.87 -16.15
CA PRO A 29 24.73 14.87 -14.70
C PRO A 29 23.28 14.87 -14.24
N ILE A 30 22.88 13.84 -13.46
CA ILE A 30 21.57 13.79 -12.82
C ILE A 30 21.40 15.13 -12.07
N ARG A 31 20.42 15.93 -12.48
CA ARG A 31 20.10 17.17 -11.77
C ARG A 31 19.71 16.80 -10.34
N HIS A 32 20.46 17.29 -9.38
CA HIS A 32 20.12 17.09 -7.96
C HIS A 32 18.96 18.01 -7.62
N HIS A 33 17.76 17.44 -7.55
CA HIS A 33 16.56 18.13 -7.10
C HIS A 33 16.43 18.07 -5.58
N ARG A 34 15.72 19.05 -5.03
CA ARG A 34 15.22 19.06 -3.65
C ARG A 34 13.72 18.88 -3.72
N ILE A 35 13.26 17.65 -3.54
CA ILE A 35 11.86 17.31 -3.76
C ILE A 35 11.07 17.18 -2.47
N ILE A 36 9.82 17.62 -2.53
CA ILE A 36 8.81 17.41 -1.49
C ILE A 36 7.71 16.52 -2.04
N ILE A 37 7.22 15.60 -1.21
CA ILE A 37 6.08 14.74 -1.50
C ILE A 37 5.01 15.00 -0.45
N THR A 38 3.90 15.63 -0.81
CA THR A 38 2.84 15.96 0.17
C THR A 38 1.96 14.76 0.52
N GLY A 39 1.87 13.76 -0.35
CA GLY A 39 1.15 12.51 -0.11
C GLY A 39 1.97 11.47 0.64
N ASN A 40 1.31 10.58 1.38
CA ASN A 40 1.94 9.48 2.12
C ASN A 40 2.32 8.28 1.21
N CYS A 41 1.38 7.81 0.43
CA CYS A 41 1.51 6.58 -0.36
C CYS A 41 2.61 6.65 -1.43
N PRO A 42 2.75 7.76 -2.21
CA PRO A 42 3.81 7.87 -3.21
C PRO A 42 5.23 7.81 -2.65
N PHE A 43 5.42 8.19 -1.37
CA PHE A 43 6.73 8.11 -0.73
C PHE A 43 7.29 6.67 -0.71
N GLY A 44 6.45 5.67 -0.50
CA GLY A 44 6.86 4.27 -0.58
C GLY A 44 7.44 3.88 -1.93
N VAL A 45 6.86 4.39 -3.02
CA VAL A 45 7.34 4.12 -4.39
C VAL A 45 8.73 4.73 -4.61
N ILE A 46 8.95 5.95 -4.13
CA ILE A 46 10.26 6.61 -4.29
C ILE A 46 11.37 5.90 -3.48
N LEU A 47 11.03 5.21 -2.38
CA LEU A 47 11.98 4.40 -1.61
C LEU A 47 12.57 3.23 -2.42
N ALA A 48 11.87 2.75 -3.45
CA ALA A 48 12.34 1.70 -4.35
C ALA A 48 13.42 2.18 -5.34
N ASN A 49 13.60 3.50 -5.49
CA ASN A 49 14.65 4.09 -6.31
C ASN A 49 15.64 4.90 -5.42
N PRO A 50 16.86 4.39 -5.15
CA PRO A 50 17.82 5.06 -4.27
C PRO A 50 18.23 6.45 -4.76
N LEU A 51 18.26 6.68 -6.08
CA LEU A 51 18.64 7.98 -6.66
C LEU A 51 17.54 9.02 -6.45
N ALA A 52 16.26 8.60 -6.54
CA ALA A 52 15.11 9.46 -6.25
C ALA A 52 15.02 9.74 -4.74
N TYR A 53 15.16 8.72 -3.88
CA TYR A 53 15.10 8.87 -2.42
C TYR A 53 16.08 9.90 -1.88
N ARG A 54 17.31 9.94 -2.41
CA ARG A 54 18.35 10.89 -1.97
C ARG A 54 17.94 12.36 -2.16
N GLN A 55 17.02 12.64 -3.06
CA GLN A 55 16.57 13.99 -3.42
C GLN A 55 15.40 14.47 -2.54
N VAL A 56 14.74 13.57 -1.78
CA VAL A 56 13.63 13.92 -0.90
C VAL A 56 14.12 14.72 0.29
N VAL A 57 13.56 15.92 0.49
CA VAL A 57 13.84 16.78 1.65
C VAL A 57 12.67 16.92 2.60
N GLY A 58 11.44 16.64 2.12
CA GLY A 58 10.25 16.70 2.93
C GLY A 58 9.16 15.72 2.45
N VAL A 59 8.35 15.22 3.38
CA VAL A 59 7.23 14.32 3.11
C VAL A 59 6.08 14.58 4.08
N GLY A 60 4.85 14.31 3.65
CA GLY A 60 3.68 14.39 4.53
C GLY A 60 3.82 13.44 5.74
N PRO A 61 3.40 13.85 6.96
CA PRO A 61 3.63 13.11 8.20
C PRO A 61 2.99 11.71 8.21
N TRP A 62 1.94 11.50 7.43
CA TRP A 62 1.27 10.20 7.33
C TRP A 62 2.14 9.11 6.70
N ALA A 63 3.17 9.48 5.94
CA ALA A 63 4.13 8.52 5.42
C ALA A 63 4.81 7.74 6.55
N PHE A 64 4.96 8.36 7.73
CA PHE A 64 5.57 7.75 8.91
C PHE A 64 4.54 7.23 9.92
N LEU A 65 3.36 7.85 10.00
CA LEU A 65 2.33 7.48 10.98
C LEU A 65 1.83 6.04 10.82
N HIS A 66 1.74 5.56 9.58
CA HIS A 66 1.25 4.22 9.25
C HIS A 66 2.36 3.28 8.79
N ALA A 67 3.61 3.63 9.03
CA ALA A 67 4.80 2.82 8.77
C ALA A 67 5.25 2.06 10.02
N ASP A 68 5.92 0.92 9.83
CA ASP A 68 6.77 0.36 10.87
C ASP A 68 8.11 1.10 10.87
N MET A 69 8.27 2.00 11.84
CA MET A 69 9.46 2.84 11.93
C MET A 69 10.74 2.06 12.22
N ASN A 70 10.65 0.82 12.76
CA ASN A 70 11.82 -0.03 12.93
C ASN A 70 12.32 -0.52 11.58
N VAL A 71 11.40 -0.96 10.71
CA VAL A 71 11.70 -1.38 9.33
C VAL A 71 12.26 -0.21 8.53
N LEU A 72 11.59 0.94 8.60
CA LEU A 72 11.99 2.11 7.81
C LEU A 72 13.36 2.65 8.22
N LYS A 73 13.64 2.74 9.52
CA LYS A 73 14.96 3.21 10.04
C LYS A 73 16.08 2.23 9.77
N ASP A 74 15.82 0.92 9.84
CA ASP A 74 16.83 -0.10 9.53
C ASP A 74 17.17 -0.08 8.03
N MET A 75 16.15 0.04 7.15
CA MET A 75 16.36 0.13 5.70
C MET A 75 16.96 1.48 5.27
N LYS A 76 16.59 2.57 5.92
CA LYS A 76 17.01 3.96 5.62
C LYS A 76 17.45 4.66 6.91
N PRO A 77 18.69 4.42 7.38
CA PRO A 77 19.19 5.02 8.63
C PRO A 77 19.18 6.56 8.62
N ASP A 78 19.23 7.17 7.44
CA ASP A 78 19.19 8.62 7.24
C ASP A 78 17.77 9.20 7.10
N ILE A 79 16.72 8.41 7.35
CA ILE A 79 15.33 8.83 7.18
C ILE A 79 14.98 10.08 8.00
N GLY A 80 15.64 10.28 9.14
CA GLY A 80 15.44 11.44 10.00
C GLY A 80 15.84 12.80 9.39
N ARG A 81 16.55 12.82 8.24
CA ARG A 81 16.84 14.05 7.50
C ARG A 81 15.62 14.63 6.76
N ILE A 82 14.61 13.80 6.54
CA ILE A 82 13.39 14.19 5.82
C ILE A 82 12.42 14.81 6.83
N THR A 83 12.06 16.07 6.61
CA THR A 83 11.13 16.77 7.50
C THR A 83 9.67 16.54 7.13
N THR A 84 8.79 16.64 8.14
CA THR A 84 7.33 16.63 7.98
C THR A 84 6.68 17.94 8.47
N HIS A 85 7.49 18.90 8.97
CA HIS A 85 7.00 20.05 9.71
C HIS A 85 6.29 21.14 8.87
N PHE A 86 6.20 20.93 7.55
CA PHE A 86 5.46 21.84 6.66
C PHE A 86 3.97 21.49 6.52
N ILE A 87 3.47 20.51 7.24
CA ILE A 87 2.05 20.16 7.33
C ILE A 87 1.55 20.56 8.71
N ASN A 88 0.47 21.32 8.75
CA ASN A 88 -0.21 21.75 9.98
C ASN A 88 -1.08 20.62 10.59
N ASP A 89 -1.53 20.80 11.83
CA ASP A 89 -2.40 19.86 12.53
C ASP A 89 -3.77 19.66 11.84
N ASP A 90 -4.24 20.66 11.10
CA ASP A 90 -5.47 20.60 10.29
C ASP A 90 -5.25 19.99 8.90
N TYR A 91 -4.06 19.40 8.67
CA TYR A 91 -3.64 18.80 7.42
C TYR A 91 -3.39 19.77 6.26
N SER A 92 -3.44 21.07 6.48
CA SER A 92 -3.07 22.06 5.48
C SER A 92 -1.55 22.16 5.30
N VAL A 93 -1.09 22.55 4.11
CA VAL A 93 0.33 22.83 3.86
C VAL A 93 0.67 24.22 4.38
N ASN A 94 1.66 24.31 5.26
CA ASN A 94 2.29 25.56 5.63
C ASN A 94 3.29 25.95 4.55
N LEU A 95 2.88 26.80 3.64
CA LEU A 95 3.67 27.18 2.48
C LEU A 95 4.98 27.89 2.85
N GLU A 96 4.94 28.75 3.89
CA GLU A 96 6.14 29.45 4.36
C GLU A 96 7.19 28.47 4.85
N THR A 97 6.80 27.53 5.71
CA THR A 97 7.70 26.46 6.20
C THR A 97 8.18 25.57 5.07
N LEU A 98 7.30 25.20 4.11
CA LEU A 98 7.67 24.40 2.96
C LEU A 98 8.75 25.10 2.13
N LEU A 99 8.62 26.40 1.87
CA LEU A 99 9.59 27.18 1.08
C LEU A 99 10.95 27.34 1.77
N THR A 100 11.03 27.26 3.11
CA THR A 100 12.33 27.23 3.81
C THR A 100 13.18 26.02 3.48
N LEU A 101 12.57 24.96 2.95
CA LEU A 101 13.28 23.77 2.48
C LEU A 101 13.93 23.96 1.12
N HIS A 102 13.71 25.12 0.49
CA HIS A 102 14.20 25.44 -0.86
C HIS A 102 13.92 24.31 -1.87
N PRO A 103 12.66 23.84 -2.00
CA PRO A 103 12.33 22.82 -2.98
C PRO A 103 12.39 23.40 -4.40
N ASP A 104 12.80 22.57 -5.34
CA ASP A 104 12.71 22.89 -6.76
C ASP A 104 11.66 22.07 -7.51
N LEU A 105 11.05 21.08 -6.80
CA LEU A 105 9.97 20.27 -7.33
C LEU A 105 9.09 19.72 -6.18
N ILE A 106 7.77 19.80 -6.37
CA ILE A 106 6.78 19.26 -5.42
C ILE A 106 5.93 18.22 -6.12
N PHE A 107 5.89 17.02 -5.56
CA PHE A 107 4.94 15.98 -5.94
C PHE A 107 3.76 16.02 -4.99
N TYR A 108 2.56 16.13 -5.56
CA TYR A 108 1.32 16.27 -4.82
C TYR A 108 0.39 15.08 -5.07
N TYR A 109 -0.23 14.57 -4.00
CA TYR A 109 -1.23 13.52 -4.09
C TYR A 109 -2.40 13.82 -3.14
N GLY A 110 -3.61 13.96 -3.71
CA GLY A 110 -4.84 14.29 -2.98
C GLY A 110 -5.47 15.62 -3.43
N GLN A 111 -6.78 15.79 -3.26
CA GLN A 111 -7.55 16.84 -3.92
C GLN A 111 -7.59 18.20 -3.22
N SER A 112 -7.22 18.31 -1.94
CA SER A 112 -7.65 19.46 -1.15
C SER A 112 -6.72 20.67 -1.11
N GLN A 113 -5.54 20.66 -1.75
CA GLN A 113 -4.52 21.69 -1.52
C GLN A 113 -3.75 22.19 -2.74
N ASN A 114 -4.13 21.78 -3.94
CA ASN A 114 -3.37 22.08 -5.15
C ASN A 114 -3.24 23.59 -5.42
N ASP A 115 -4.33 24.35 -5.24
CA ASP A 115 -4.39 25.80 -5.51
C ASP A 115 -3.37 26.61 -4.69
N HIS A 116 -3.01 26.14 -3.50
CA HIS A 116 -2.02 26.80 -2.65
C HIS A 116 -0.59 26.47 -3.07
N LEU A 117 -0.33 25.24 -3.52
CA LEU A 117 1.00 24.81 -3.94
C LEU A 117 1.42 25.48 -5.25
N GLU A 118 0.49 25.69 -6.19
CA GLU A 118 0.77 26.39 -7.45
C GLU A 118 1.24 27.84 -7.22
N ARG A 119 0.79 28.48 -6.13
CA ARG A 119 1.22 29.83 -5.71
C ARG A 119 2.64 29.86 -5.12
N ALA A 120 3.22 28.70 -4.83
CA ALA A 120 4.59 28.63 -4.30
C ALA A 120 5.65 29.12 -5.26
N GLY A 121 5.34 29.22 -6.56
CA GLY A 121 6.32 29.52 -7.59
C GLY A 121 7.31 28.38 -7.86
N VAL A 122 7.05 27.18 -7.32
CA VAL A 122 7.80 25.96 -7.52
C VAL A 122 6.99 25.04 -8.44
N PRO A 123 7.60 24.32 -9.39
CA PRO A 123 6.90 23.32 -10.18
C PRO A 123 6.20 22.28 -9.32
N VAL A 124 4.94 22.00 -9.63
CA VAL A 124 4.09 21.01 -8.91
C VAL A 124 3.63 19.95 -9.91
N ILE A 125 3.84 18.68 -9.56
CA ILE A 125 3.37 17.53 -10.33
C ILE A 125 2.28 16.82 -9.53
N ASN A 126 1.09 16.73 -10.13
CA ASN A 126 -0.02 15.98 -9.55
C ASN A 126 0.17 14.47 -9.80
N LEU A 127 0.08 13.69 -8.72
CA LEU A 127 0.20 12.23 -8.73
C LEU A 127 -1.17 11.50 -8.74
N ASP A 128 -2.29 12.23 -8.85
CA ASP A 128 -3.60 11.61 -9.02
C ASP A 128 -3.75 11.03 -10.43
N THR A 129 -4.08 9.76 -10.55
CA THR A 129 -4.26 9.09 -11.84
C THR A 129 -5.53 9.51 -12.56
N GLY A 130 -6.58 9.86 -11.81
CA GLY A 130 -7.87 10.26 -12.37
C GLY A 130 -8.62 9.15 -13.14
N GLY A 131 -9.83 9.44 -13.60
CA GLY A 131 -10.61 8.58 -14.48
C GLY A 131 -10.80 7.14 -13.99
N SER A 132 -10.77 6.17 -14.91
CA SER A 132 -10.92 4.74 -14.62
C SER A 132 -9.74 4.13 -13.84
N ALA A 133 -8.58 4.77 -13.86
CA ALA A 133 -7.38 4.31 -13.13
C ALA A 133 -7.35 4.77 -11.66
N LYS A 134 -8.29 5.63 -11.24
CA LYS A 134 -8.28 6.28 -9.92
C LYS A 134 -8.15 5.33 -8.72
N TYR A 135 -8.68 4.12 -8.84
CA TYR A 135 -8.66 3.09 -7.78
C TYR A 135 -8.04 1.77 -8.26
N ASP A 136 -7.28 1.83 -9.33
CA ASP A 136 -6.43 0.73 -9.77
C ASP A 136 -5.04 0.87 -9.13
N PRO A 137 -4.68 -0.02 -8.19
CA PRO A 137 -3.43 0.11 -7.45
C PRO A 137 -2.20 -0.11 -8.34
N GLU A 138 -2.29 -0.98 -9.35
CA GLU A 138 -1.23 -1.23 -10.31
C GLU A 138 -1.02 -0.01 -11.21
N ALA A 139 -2.08 0.48 -11.85
CA ALA A 139 -2.01 1.67 -12.70
C ALA A 139 -1.48 2.88 -11.91
N THR A 140 -1.92 3.05 -10.66
CA THR A 140 -1.48 4.15 -9.79
C THR A 140 0.00 4.05 -9.45
N GLN A 141 0.49 2.88 -9.02
CA GLN A 141 1.90 2.73 -8.67
C GLN A 141 2.83 2.83 -9.89
N ASN A 142 2.41 2.28 -11.02
CA ASN A 142 3.15 2.41 -12.29
C ASN A 142 3.22 3.88 -12.74
N TYR A 143 2.13 4.61 -12.62
CA TYR A 143 2.10 6.05 -12.90
C TYR A 143 3.04 6.84 -11.99
N TRP A 144 3.07 6.54 -10.69
CA TRP A 144 3.98 7.20 -9.76
C TRP A 144 5.44 6.87 -10.08
N GLU A 145 5.78 5.59 -10.29
CA GLU A 145 7.13 5.16 -10.65
C GLU A 145 7.62 5.91 -11.89
N THR A 146 6.83 5.87 -12.98
CA THR A 146 7.20 6.53 -14.23
C THR A 146 7.27 8.05 -14.12
N THR A 147 6.37 8.65 -13.33
CA THR A 147 6.38 10.12 -13.10
C THR A 147 7.61 10.57 -12.33
N PHE A 148 8.03 9.82 -11.31
CA PHE A 148 9.28 10.12 -10.60
C PHE A 148 10.50 9.97 -11.49
N GLU A 149 10.56 8.89 -12.27
CA GLU A 149 11.67 8.63 -13.19
C GLU A 149 11.79 9.71 -14.26
N ASP A 150 10.68 10.13 -14.88
CA ASP A 150 10.67 11.18 -15.89
C ASP A 150 11.07 12.55 -15.31
N ALA A 151 10.42 12.93 -14.21
CA ALA A 151 10.63 14.24 -13.62
C ALA A 151 12.07 14.43 -13.09
N LEU A 152 12.72 13.34 -12.68
CA LEU A 152 14.07 13.34 -12.11
C LEU A 152 15.15 12.89 -13.12
N GLY A 153 14.78 12.63 -14.37
CA GLY A 153 15.72 12.17 -15.40
C GLY A 153 16.36 10.81 -15.07
N LEU A 154 15.61 9.92 -14.43
CA LEU A 154 16.10 8.61 -13.99
C LEU A 154 15.77 7.51 -15.02
N PRO A 155 16.59 6.46 -15.10
CA PRO A 155 16.28 5.30 -15.94
C PRO A 155 14.97 4.61 -15.55
N ARG A 156 14.21 4.11 -16.54
CA ARG A 156 13.02 3.31 -16.31
C ARG A 156 13.37 1.98 -15.62
N THR A 157 12.61 1.65 -14.58
CA THR A 157 12.84 0.42 -13.81
C THR A 157 11.70 -0.59 -13.94
N ASP A 158 10.47 -0.17 -14.18
CA ASP A 158 9.24 -0.99 -14.30
C ASP A 158 9.08 -2.00 -13.13
N LYS A 159 9.58 -1.67 -11.96
CA LYS A 159 9.59 -2.58 -10.80
C LYS A 159 8.18 -2.92 -10.33
N PHE A 160 7.30 -1.90 -10.26
CA PHE A 160 5.93 -2.09 -9.79
C PHE A 160 5.10 -2.87 -10.80
N HIS A 161 5.23 -2.58 -12.09
CA HIS A 161 4.56 -3.36 -13.13
C HIS A 161 4.91 -4.86 -13.03
N ARG A 162 6.20 -5.19 -12.94
CA ARG A 162 6.64 -6.59 -12.79
C ARG A 162 6.16 -7.23 -11.49
N ALA A 163 6.14 -6.49 -10.39
CA ALA A 163 5.65 -6.99 -9.12
C ALA A 163 4.16 -7.34 -9.19
N TRP A 164 3.34 -6.48 -9.78
CA TRP A 164 1.90 -6.72 -9.98
C TRP A 164 1.64 -7.87 -10.95
N GLU A 165 2.38 -7.95 -12.06
CA GLU A 165 2.27 -9.06 -13.00
C GLU A 165 2.57 -10.39 -12.31
N THR A 166 3.63 -10.44 -11.50
CA THR A 166 3.99 -11.63 -10.71
C THR A 166 2.88 -12.02 -9.75
N THR A 167 2.32 -11.06 -9.03
CA THR A 167 1.20 -11.29 -8.09
C THR A 167 -0.02 -11.84 -8.81
N ARG A 168 -0.47 -11.20 -9.90
CA ARG A 168 -1.65 -11.65 -10.66
C ARG A 168 -1.50 -13.09 -11.15
N LYS A 169 -0.35 -13.40 -11.76
CA LYS A 169 -0.06 -14.76 -12.25
C LYS A 169 -0.09 -15.80 -11.12
N ALA A 170 0.45 -15.43 -9.96
CA ALA A 170 0.52 -16.34 -8.83
C ALA A 170 -0.84 -16.64 -8.19
N ILE A 171 -1.69 -15.62 -8.03
CA ILE A 171 -2.98 -15.79 -7.34
C ILE A 171 -4.10 -16.30 -8.26
N GLN A 172 -4.01 -16.13 -9.59
CA GLN A 172 -5.11 -16.37 -10.52
C GLN A 172 -5.87 -17.69 -10.29
N PRO A 173 -5.20 -18.87 -10.20
CA PRO A 173 -5.93 -20.13 -10.03
C PRO A 173 -6.67 -20.23 -8.70
N TYR A 174 -6.18 -19.55 -7.67
CA TYR A 174 -6.74 -19.57 -6.32
C TYR A 174 -7.86 -18.53 -6.20
N ALA A 175 -7.67 -17.36 -6.79
CA ALA A 175 -8.71 -16.33 -6.88
C ALA A 175 -9.96 -16.85 -7.63
N ASP A 176 -9.78 -17.62 -8.70
CA ASP A 176 -10.88 -18.24 -9.43
C ASP A 176 -11.63 -19.27 -8.56
N ARG A 177 -10.91 -20.01 -7.72
CA ARG A 177 -11.49 -20.97 -6.77
C ARG A 177 -12.28 -20.25 -5.65
N ILE A 178 -11.70 -19.18 -5.08
CA ILE A 178 -12.35 -18.35 -4.07
C ILE A 178 -13.62 -17.71 -4.64
N ARG A 179 -13.58 -17.26 -5.89
CA ARG A 179 -14.75 -16.68 -6.60
C ARG A 179 -15.88 -17.70 -6.76
N GLN A 180 -15.55 -18.95 -7.10
CA GLN A 180 -16.53 -20.03 -7.19
C GLN A 180 -17.19 -20.38 -5.84
N GLN A 181 -16.48 -20.13 -4.73
CA GLN A 181 -16.99 -20.34 -3.38
C GLN A 181 -17.85 -19.17 -2.87
N HIS A 182 -17.94 -18.06 -3.63
CA HIS A 182 -18.69 -16.85 -3.24
C HIS A 182 -18.29 -16.32 -1.87
N VAL A 183 -16.98 -16.27 -1.58
CA VAL A 183 -16.48 -15.79 -0.30
C VAL A 183 -16.78 -14.31 -0.12
N ARG A 184 -17.58 -13.98 0.89
CA ARG A 184 -18.04 -12.63 1.20
C ARG A 184 -17.08 -11.95 2.17
N ALA A 185 -16.44 -10.86 1.74
CA ALA A 185 -15.40 -10.19 2.47
C ALA A 185 -15.77 -8.74 2.85
N LEU A 186 -15.31 -8.30 4.00
CA LEU A 186 -15.35 -6.90 4.43
C LEU A 186 -13.93 -6.34 4.46
N TYR A 187 -13.71 -5.22 3.77
CA TYR A 187 -12.49 -4.43 3.90
C TYR A 187 -12.74 -3.27 4.86
N LEU A 188 -12.26 -3.44 6.09
CA LEU A 188 -12.46 -2.50 7.19
C LEU A 188 -11.29 -1.52 7.25
N GLU A 189 -11.51 -0.31 6.74
CA GLU A 189 -10.49 0.73 6.66
C GLU A 189 -10.11 1.26 8.04
N GLN A 190 -11.11 1.51 8.88
CA GLN A 190 -10.91 2.06 10.22
C GLN A 190 -11.89 1.46 11.22
N SER A 191 -11.37 1.14 12.38
CA SER A 191 -12.13 0.74 13.57
C SER A 191 -11.45 1.30 14.81
N ASP A 192 -11.88 2.47 15.27
CA ASP A 192 -11.32 3.16 16.44
C ASP A 192 -12.20 3.07 17.71
N GLY A 193 -13.15 2.14 17.69
CA GLY A 193 -14.13 1.96 18.78
C GLY A 193 -15.38 2.83 18.68
N LYS A 194 -15.35 3.89 17.87
CA LYS A 194 -16.51 4.80 17.64
C LYS A 194 -16.98 4.75 16.20
N THR A 195 -16.06 4.71 15.27
CA THR A 195 -16.31 4.79 13.83
C THR A 195 -15.93 3.49 13.15
N LEU A 196 -16.81 2.99 12.30
CA LEU A 196 -16.54 1.86 11.39
C LEU A 196 -16.57 2.39 9.97
N ARG A 197 -15.42 2.44 9.33
CA ARG A 197 -15.29 2.84 7.93
C ARG A 197 -14.88 1.66 7.07
N VAL A 198 -15.56 1.48 5.96
CA VAL A 198 -15.37 0.34 5.06
C VAL A 198 -15.10 0.84 3.65
N SER A 199 -14.39 0.04 2.87
CA SER A 199 -14.25 0.24 1.42
C SER A 199 -15.53 -0.14 0.69
N GLY A 200 -16.20 0.86 0.12
CA GLY A 200 -17.33 0.68 -0.79
C GLY A 200 -16.89 0.30 -2.22
N PRO A 201 -17.82 0.37 -3.19
CA PRO A 201 -17.52 0.08 -4.60
C PRO A 201 -16.49 1.08 -5.16
N HIS A 202 -15.71 0.63 -6.13
CA HIS A 202 -14.72 1.47 -6.82
C HIS A 202 -13.72 2.14 -5.87
N THR A 203 -13.17 1.37 -4.93
CA THR A 203 -12.10 1.78 -4.02
C THR A 203 -10.92 0.82 -4.15
N PHE A 204 -9.75 1.18 -3.61
CA PHE A 204 -8.61 0.26 -3.58
C PHE A 204 -8.95 -1.05 -2.85
N GLY A 205 -9.64 -0.97 -1.68
CA GLY A 205 -10.04 -2.17 -0.93
C GLY A 205 -11.00 -3.07 -1.73
N ASP A 206 -11.94 -2.48 -2.47
CA ASP A 206 -12.81 -3.22 -3.40
C ASP A 206 -11.99 -3.92 -4.48
N THR A 207 -11.03 -3.21 -5.07
CA THR A 207 -10.14 -3.78 -6.09
C THR A 207 -9.29 -4.94 -5.54
N TYR A 208 -8.74 -4.82 -4.32
CA TYR A 208 -7.97 -5.90 -3.71
C TYR A 208 -8.81 -7.15 -3.44
N LEU A 209 -10.02 -6.97 -2.90
CA LEU A 209 -10.94 -8.09 -2.66
C LEU A 209 -11.31 -8.79 -3.96
N ASN A 210 -11.69 -8.03 -4.99
CA ASN A 210 -12.06 -8.57 -6.31
C ASN A 210 -10.87 -9.29 -6.97
N MET A 211 -9.66 -8.73 -6.87
CA MET A 211 -8.44 -9.35 -7.39
C MET A 211 -8.16 -10.69 -6.72
N ALA A 212 -8.39 -10.78 -5.41
CA ALA A 212 -8.25 -12.02 -4.64
C ALA A 212 -9.47 -12.97 -4.77
N GLY A 213 -10.45 -12.66 -5.62
CA GLY A 213 -11.61 -13.51 -5.91
C GLY A 213 -12.75 -13.41 -4.91
N MET A 214 -12.73 -12.45 -4.00
CA MET A 214 -13.77 -12.26 -2.97
C MET A 214 -14.86 -11.27 -3.41
N GLU A 215 -16.06 -11.43 -2.84
CA GLU A 215 -17.16 -10.49 -2.99
C GLU A 215 -17.11 -9.44 -1.88
N ASN A 216 -16.98 -8.16 -2.24
CA ASN A 216 -17.06 -7.08 -1.26
C ASN A 216 -18.49 -6.90 -0.76
N VAL A 217 -18.74 -7.15 0.52
CA VAL A 217 -20.10 -7.01 1.11
C VAL A 217 -20.61 -5.56 1.09
N ALA A 218 -19.73 -4.57 1.00
CA ALA A 218 -20.05 -3.16 0.85
C ALA A 218 -20.05 -2.69 -0.62
N GLY A 219 -19.75 -3.58 -1.58
CA GLY A 219 -19.61 -3.25 -3.00
C GLY A 219 -20.89 -2.80 -3.70
N HIS A 220 -22.06 -3.03 -3.09
CA HIS A 220 -23.37 -2.61 -3.62
C HIS A 220 -23.86 -1.28 -3.07
N LEU A 221 -23.13 -0.66 -2.14
CA LEU A 221 -23.53 0.61 -1.57
C LEU A 221 -23.50 1.71 -2.63
N GLN A 222 -24.53 2.53 -2.64
CA GLN A 222 -24.60 3.70 -3.50
C GLN A 222 -23.76 4.83 -2.89
N VAL A 223 -22.78 5.30 -3.64
CA VAL A 223 -21.91 6.39 -3.22
C VAL A 223 -22.10 7.56 -4.16
N SER A 224 -22.47 8.72 -3.62
CA SER A 224 -22.60 9.95 -4.40
C SER A 224 -21.27 10.73 -4.37
N GLY A 225 -20.77 11.05 -5.56
CA GLY A 225 -19.57 11.88 -5.74
C GLY A 225 -18.24 11.19 -5.41
N ASP A 226 -17.20 11.98 -5.26
CA ASP A 226 -15.84 11.53 -4.90
C ASP A 226 -15.69 11.07 -3.43
N ALA A 227 -16.77 11.11 -2.66
CA ALA A 227 -16.82 10.68 -1.26
C ALA A 227 -16.59 9.17 -1.05
N GLY A 228 -16.38 8.41 -2.13
CA GLY A 228 -16.36 6.96 -2.17
C GLY A 228 -15.17 6.25 -1.52
N ARG A 229 -14.27 6.95 -0.82
CA ARG A 229 -13.11 6.25 -0.25
C ARG A 229 -13.46 5.46 1.01
N TYR A 230 -14.23 6.06 1.91
CA TYR A 230 -14.52 5.47 3.21
C TYR A 230 -15.99 5.70 3.57
N ILE A 231 -16.77 4.64 3.58
CA ILE A 231 -18.18 4.69 3.94
C ILE A 231 -18.30 4.37 5.42
N THR A 232 -18.90 5.28 6.17
CA THR A 232 -19.23 5.02 7.58
C THR A 232 -20.47 4.13 7.65
N VAL A 233 -20.36 3.03 8.38
CA VAL A 233 -21.45 2.05 8.58
C VAL A 233 -21.66 1.77 10.05
N SER A 234 -22.85 1.26 10.39
CA SER A 234 -23.13 0.80 11.75
C SER A 234 -22.72 -0.67 11.95
N MET A 235 -22.62 -1.07 13.21
CA MET A 235 -22.36 -2.48 13.54
C MET A 235 -23.50 -3.38 13.09
N GLU A 236 -24.75 -2.89 13.17
CA GLU A 236 -25.95 -3.60 12.68
C GLU A 236 -25.86 -3.89 11.19
N GLN A 237 -25.35 -2.92 10.41
CA GLN A 237 -25.15 -3.12 8.97
C GLN A 237 -24.10 -4.21 8.70
N ILE A 238 -22.99 -4.23 9.45
CA ILE A 238 -21.97 -5.29 9.32
C ILE A 238 -22.54 -6.64 9.75
N MET A 239 -23.35 -6.67 10.80
CA MET A 239 -24.06 -7.88 11.24
C MET A 239 -25.03 -8.40 10.19
N ALA A 240 -25.79 -7.52 9.52
CA ALA A 240 -26.69 -7.88 8.43
C ALA A 240 -25.92 -8.43 7.21
N TRP A 241 -24.78 -7.85 6.88
CA TRP A 241 -23.91 -8.39 5.83
C TRP A 241 -23.29 -9.73 6.21
N ASN A 242 -22.96 -9.92 7.47
CA ASN A 242 -22.40 -11.16 8.01
C ASN A 242 -21.25 -11.73 7.15
N PRO A 243 -20.12 -11.01 7.03
CA PRO A 243 -18.99 -11.40 6.17
C PRO A 243 -18.34 -12.71 6.64
N ASP A 244 -17.78 -13.47 5.69
CA ASP A 244 -17.04 -14.70 5.93
C ASP A 244 -15.59 -14.42 6.39
N VAL A 245 -15.05 -13.29 5.94
CA VAL A 245 -13.70 -12.81 6.28
C VAL A 245 -13.68 -11.29 6.40
N ILE A 246 -12.82 -10.76 7.27
CA ILE A 246 -12.61 -9.31 7.45
C ILE A 246 -11.11 -9.02 7.37
N PHE A 247 -10.73 -8.07 6.52
CA PHE A 247 -9.39 -7.48 6.48
C PHE A 247 -9.43 -6.10 7.10
N VAL A 248 -8.58 -5.86 8.12
CA VAL A 248 -8.53 -4.63 8.91
C VAL A 248 -7.28 -3.84 8.54
N VAL A 249 -7.45 -2.61 8.08
CA VAL A 249 -6.35 -1.74 7.62
C VAL A 249 -5.80 -0.89 8.77
N PHE A 250 -6.55 0.12 9.18
CA PHE A 250 -6.16 0.99 10.29
C PHE A 250 -6.92 0.58 11.56
N GLY A 251 -6.40 -0.46 12.22
CA GLY A 251 -6.99 -1.07 13.39
C GLY A 251 -6.29 -2.37 13.74
N SER A 252 -6.87 -3.13 14.64
CA SER A 252 -6.31 -4.39 15.12
C SER A 252 -7.30 -5.53 15.01
N ALA A 253 -7.00 -6.54 14.21
CA ALA A 253 -7.76 -7.78 14.14
C ALA A 253 -7.84 -8.47 15.53
N ARG A 254 -6.75 -8.41 16.30
CA ARG A 254 -6.71 -8.92 17.67
C ARG A 254 -7.68 -8.21 18.61
N ALA A 255 -7.82 -6.88 18.45
CA ALA A 255 -8.79 -6.09 19.23
C ALA A 255 -10.22 -6.51 18.91
N LEU A 256 -10.55 -6.73 17.64
CA LEU A 256 -11.86 -7.18 17.19
C LEU A 256 -12.16 -8.60 17.69
N LEU A 257 -11.22 -9.52 17.55
CA LEU A 257 -11.38 -10.91 18.01
C LEU A 257 -11.52 -11.00 19.54
N ASN A 258 -10.93 -10.09 20.28
CA ASN A 258 -11.02 -10.02 21.75
C ASN A 258 -12.17 -9.12 22.24
N ASN A 259 -13.02 -8.60 21.35
CA ASN A 259 -14.12 -7.67 21.67
C ASN A 259 -13.68 -6.46 22.53
N ARG A 260 -12.50 -5.90 22.26
CA ARG A 260 -11.96 -4.78 23.04
C ARG A 260 -12.57 -3.43 22.71
N ASN A 261 -13.33 -3.34 21.60
CA ASN A 261 -13.99 -2.10 21.17
C ASN A 261 -15.40 -2.04 21.77
N PRO A 262 -15.66 -1.16 22.74
CA PRO A 262 -16.99 -1.04 23.34
C PRO A 262 -18.08 -0.75 22.29
N GLY A 263 -19.24 -1.42 22.41
CA GLY A 263 -20.37 -1.23 21.49
C GLY A 263 -20.23 -1.95 20.14
N GLN A 264 -19.14 -2.66 19.89
CA GLN A 264 -18.93 -3.43 18.65
C GLN A 264 -19.10 -4.93 18.92
N MET A 265 -20.17 -5.50 18.43
CA MET A 265 -20.53 -6.93 18.67
C MET A 265 -20.01 -7.82 17.52
N TRP A 266 -18.69 -7.90 17.35
CA TRP A 266 -18.07 -8.70 16.27
C TRP A 266 -18.37 -10.18 16.35
N GLN A 267 -18.57 -10.73 17.56
CA GLN A 267 -18.89 -12.14 17.80
C GLN A 267 -20.16 -12.63 17.10
N GLY A 268 -21.00 -11.74 16.64
CA GLY A 268 -22.18 -12.07 15.85
C GLY A 268 -21.85 -12.48 14.41
N THR A 269 -20.69 -12.09 13.88
CA THR A 269 -20.33 -12.33 12.48
C THR A 269 -19.71 -13.72 12.26
N ARG A 270 -19.87 -14.24 11.03
CA ARG A 270 -19.20 -15.50 10.61
C ARG A 270 -17.69 -15.37 10.65
N ALA A 271 -17.14 -14.23 10.24
CA ALA A 271 -15.70 -13.96 10.28
C ALA A 271 -15.13 -14.12 11.69
N TRP A 272 -15.81 -13.59 12.70
CA TRP A 272 -15.36 -13.73 14.09
C TRP A 272 -15.46 -15.18 14.59
N LYS A 273 -16.59 -15.84 14.36
CA LYS A 273 -16.81 -17.24 14.77
C LYS A 273 -15.78 -18.20 14.19
N ASN A 274 -15.38 -17.95 12.95
CA ASN A 274 -14.38 -18.75 12.23
C ASN A 274 -12.94 -18.24 12.40
N LYS A 275 -12.72 -17.19 13.24
CA LYS A 275 -11.41 -16.55 13.46
C LYS A 275 -10.77 -16.03 12.16
N ARG A 276 -11.59 -15.61 11.19
CA ARG A 276 -11.17 -15.08 9.90
C ARG A 276 -11.19 -13.54 9.88
N ILE A 277 -10.53 -12.93 10.86
CA ILE A 277 -10.29 -11.49 10.93
C ILE A 277 -8.79 -11.28 10.93
N TYR A 278 -8.27 -10.55 9.95
CA TYR A 278 -6.85 -10.39 9.72
C TYR A 278 -6.49 -8.91 9.61
N SER A 279 -5.44 -8.47 10.31
CA SER A 279 -4.83 -7.17 10.04
C SER A 279 -4.04 -7.23 8.74
N THR A 280 -4.11 -6.20 7.92
CA THR A 280 -3.19 -6.06 6.79
C THR A 280 -1.77 -5.82 7.32
N PRO A 281 -0.72 -6.41 6.71
CA PRO A 281 0.64 -6.22 7.15
C PRO A 281 1.08 -4.75 7.11
N VAL A 282 2.05 -4.40 7.96
CA VAL A 282 2.61 -3.04 8.04
C VAL A 282 4.13 -3.11 7.96
N GLY A 283 4.67 -2.57 6.90
CA GLY A 283 6.12 -2.43 6.68
C GLY A 283 6.49 -0.97 6.48
N LEU A 284 6.92 -0.59 5.27
CA LEU A 284 7.23 0.81 4.91
C LEU A 284 5.99 1.72 5.00
N HIS A 285 4.82 1.11 4.88
CA HIS A 285 3.51 1.66 5.19
C HIS A 285 2.54 0.47 5.38
N ASN A 286 1.26 0.74 5.74
CA ASN A 286 0.26 -0.33 5.74
C ASN A 286 0.00 -0.81 4.30
N TRP A 287 0.08 -2.14 4.05
CA TRP A 287 -0.08 -2.72 2.71
C TRP A 287 -1.45 -2.42 2.09
N GLY A 288 -2.48 -2.30 2.94
CA GLY A 288 -3.84 -1.98 2.53
C GLY A 288 -4.06 -0.50 2.17
N GLY A 289 -3.15 0.37 2.55
CA GLY A 289 -3.19 1.80 2.28
C GLY A 289 -2.42 2.25 1.03
N LEU A 290 -2.22 1.37 0.05
CA LEU A 290 -1.43 1.61 -1.16
C LEU A 290 0.04 1.91 -0.86
N SER A 291 0.70 1.01 -0.15
CA SER A 291 2.14 1.08 0.13
C SER A 291 2.96 0.51 -1.04
N ALA A 292 4.27 0.74 -1.01
CA ALA A 292 5.17 0.08 -1.97
C ALA A 292 5.13 -1.46 -1.89
N GLU A 293 4.64 -2.03 -0.80
CA GLU A 293 4.48 -3.48 -0.59
C GLU A 293 3.09 -4.00 -0.97
N THR A 294 2.19 -3.12 -1.42
CA THR A 294 0.81 -3.51 -1.79
C THR A 294 0.72 -4.64 -2.82
N PRO A 295 1.67 -4.82 -3.76
CA PRO A 295 1.67 -6.03 -4.61
C PRO A 295 1.67 -7.35 -3.82
N LEU A 296 2.15 -7.38 -2.58
CA LEU A 296 2.09 -8.57 -1.70
C LEU A 296 0.71 -8.78 -1.04
N LEU A 297 -0.15 -7.76 -1.01
CA LEU A 297 -1.43 -7.83 -0.28
C LEU A 297 -2.40 -8.89 -0.84
N PRO A 298 -2.64 -8.98 -2.17
CA PRO A 298 -3.50 -10.05 -2.70
C PRO A 298 -2.93 -11.45 -2.44
N LEU A 299 -1.60 -11.63 -2.47
CA LEU A 299 -0.95 -12.90 -2.08
C LEU A 299 -1.26 -13.23 -0.62
N PHE A 300 -1.12 -12.25 0.28
CA PHE A 300 -1.45 -12.41 1.69
C PHE A 300 -2.94 -12.74 1.89
N MET A 301 -3.85 -12.05 1.21
CA MET A 301 -5.30 -12.32 1.31
C MET A 301 -5.65 -13.75 0.88
N VAL A 302 -5.14 -14.20 -0.27
CA VAL A 302 -5.35 -15.56 -0.78
C VAL A 302 -4.77 -16.59 0.18
N SER A 303 -3.58 -16.36 0.76
CA SER A 303 -2.97 -17.27 1.73
C SER A 303 -3.80 -17.52 3.00
N LYS A 304 -4.69 -16.58 3.35
CA LYS A 304 -5.59 -16.71 4.51
C LYS A 304 -6.86 -17.52 4.22
N LEU A 305 -7.17 -17.73 2.95
CA LEU A 305 -8.37 -18.47 2.52
C LEU A 305 -8.03 -19.83 1.91
N GLU A 306 -6.92 -19.92 1.21
CA GLU A 306 -6.46 -21.11 0.50
C GLU A 306 -5.18 -21.66 1.14
N PRO A 307 -5.27 -22.59 2.10
CA PRO A 307 -4.10 -23.10 2.84
C PRO A 307 -3.12 -23.85 1.94
N ASP A 308 -3.57 -24.35 0.77
CA ASP A 308 -2.74 -25.02 -0.23
C ASP A 308 -1.96 -24.04 -1.13
N PHE A 309 -2.22 -22.73 -1.01
CA PHE A 309 -1.57 -21.71 -1.82
C PHE A 309 -0.16 -21.43 -1.31
N VAL A 310 -0.07 -20.80 -0.16
CA VAL A 310 1.19 -20.36 0.44
C VAL A 310 1.07 -20.47 1.95
N SER A 311 1.95 -21.26 2.57
CA SER A 311 2.08 -21.31 4.03
C SER A 311 2.62 -19.99 4.60
N ASP A 312 2.47 -19.77 5.89
CA ASP A 312 3.04 -18.60 6.57
C ASP A 312 4.59 -18.53 6.41
N ALA A 313 5.27 -19.69 6.38
CA ALA A 313 6.72 -19.74 6.16
C ALA A 313 7.09 -19.31 4.73
N GLU A 314 6.32 -19.72 3.74
CA GLU A 314 6.50 -19.34 2.34
C GLU A 314 6.17 -17.87 2.12
N MET A 315 5.09 -17.35 2.74
CA MET A 315 4.76 -15.91 2.69
C MET A 315 5.90 -15.05 3.25
N ARG A 316 6.57 -15.51 4.31
CA ARG A 316 7.78 -14.87 4.84
C ARG A 316 8.92 -14.86 3.82
N GLY A 317 9.14 -15.99 3.13
CA GLY A 317 10.12 -16.09 2.06
C GLY A 317 9.83 -15.13 0.90
N LEU A 318 8.58 -15.06 0.45
CA LEU A 318 8.13 -14.14 -0.59
C LEU A 318 8.32 -12.68 -0.18
N THR A 319 7.95 -12.32 1.04
CA THR A 319 8.14 -10.95 1.56
C THR A 319 9.62 -10.60 1.60
N ARG A 320 10.49 -11.50 2.08
CA ARG A 320 11.94 -11.27 2.10
C ARG A 320 12.51 -11.07 0.69
N ALA A 321 12.10 -11.90 -0.26
CA ALA A 321 12.52 -11.78 -1.66
C ALA A 321 12.02 -10.47 -2.29
N TYR A 322 10.80 -10.05 -1.97
CA TYR A 322 10.24 -8.77 -2.40
C TYR A 322 11.08 -7.58 -1.91
N TYR A 323 11.38 -7.54 -0.61
CA TYR A 323 12.22 -6.46 -0.04
C TYR A 323 13.61 -6.42 -0.68
N LYS A 324 14.21 -7.59 -0.95
CA LYS A 324 15.51 -7.65 -1.63
C LYS A 324 15.43 -7.12 -3.06
N THR A 325 14.39 -7.48 -3.80
CA THR A 325 14.24 -7.10 -5.21
C THR A 325 13.85 -5.62 -5.37
N MET A 326 12.87 -5.16 -4.57
CA MET A 326 12.35 -3.81 -4.72
C MET A 326 13.27 -2.74 -4.15
N PHE A 327 13.88 -3.02 -2.99
CA PHE A 327 14.62 -2.02 -2.21
C PHE A 327 16.10 -2.33 -2.05
N ASP A 328 16.60 -3.45 -2.62
CA ASP A 328 17.93 -4.02 -2.37
C ASP A 328 18.22 -4.16 -0.86
N TYR A 329 17.21 -4.56 -0.10
CA TYR A 329 17.27 -4.64 1.36
C TYR A 329 17.02 -6.07 1.85
N ALA A 330 17.99 -6.61 2.61
CA ALA A 330 17.86 -7.92 3.25
C ALA A 330 17.18 -7.74 4.61
N ILE A 331 15.85 -7.76 4.64
CA ILE A 331 15.09 -7.56 5.88
C ILE A 331 15.40 -8.64 6.92
N PRO A 332 15.84 -8.26 8.16
CA PRO A 332 16.10 -9.21 9.24
C PRO A 332 14.83 -9.94 9.70
N ASP A 333 14.99 -11.18 10.18
CA ASP A 333 13.87 -12.01 10.64
C ASP A 333 13.00 -11.34 11.72
N ARG A 334 13.61 -10.59 12.63
CA ARG A 334 12.89 -9.84 13.65
C ARG A 334 11.91 -8.83 13.01
N LEU A 335 12.39 -8.02 12.08
CA LEU A 335 11.58 -7.02 11.39
C LEU A 335 10.54 -7.64 10.47
N LEU A 336 10.89 -8.72 9.78
CA LEU A 336 9.94 -9.47 8.97
C LEU A 336 8.78 -10.04 9.82
N ASN A 337 9.07 -10.46 11.06
CA ASN A 337 8.03 -10.85 12.02
C ASN A 337 7.12 -9.68 12.41
N GLU A 338 7.69 -8.49 12.62
CA GLU A 338 6.93 -7.28 12.91
C GLU A 338 5.98 -6.93 11.75
N VAL A 339 6.48 -6.95 10.50
CA VAL A 339 5.67 -6.70 9.29
C VAL A 339 4.46 -7.64 9.17
N LEU A 340 4.69 -8.93 9.34
CA LEU A 340 3.64 -9.96 9.14
C LEU A 340 2.83 -10.26 10.40
N SER A 341 3.07 -9.54 11.49
CA SER A 341 2.32 -9.73 12.74
C SER A 341 0.85 -9.38 12.58
N GLN A 342 -0.02 -10.18 13.18
CA GLN A 342 -1.45 -9.89 13.31
C GLN A 342 -1.69 -9.02 14.55
N ARG A 343 -1.50 -7.70 14.38
CA ARG A 343 -1.59 -6.68 15.46
C ARG A 343 -3.01 -6.50 15.98
#